data_7be87a225afb2a8953142f66283dce72
#
_entry.id   7be87a225afb2a8953142f66283dce72
#
_cell.length_a   1.000
_cell.length_b   1.000
_cell.length_c   1.000
_cell.angle_alpha   90.00
_cell.angle_beta   90.00
_cell.angle_gamma   90.00
#
_symmetry.space_group_name_H-M   'P 1'
#
loop_
_entity.id
_entity.type
_entity.pdbx_description
1 polymer ?
#
loop_
_entity_poly.entity_id
_entity_poly.type
_entity_poly.pdbx_seq_one_letter_code
_entity_poly.pdbx_strand_id
1 'polypeptide(L)'
;MEDIQEHIIKDGKGKTKPVFISRNGKHQYKIKYSEDGDWVKPYYGNAVPSATSIIKHLEGDTFGIGMAWAMKLAKESGEPYQARIESEKAMDSGNELHDCIDRFIKSNGSDIAEDNIMFNTWYRDVGSLPENKFLKGELFVYAPYSEFGGTIDGISMNPDTGEITIWDWKTKERGSFEKYGSPIKDHVQL
;
A
#
# COMPACT_ATOMS: atom_id res chain seq x y z
N MET A 1 -9.82 11.61 -8.63
CA MET A 1 -10.87 10.59 -8.83
C MET A 1 -11.02 9.86 -7.51
N GLU A 2 -12.19 9.39 -7.13
CA GLU A 2 -12.43 8.62 -5.91
C GLU A 2 -12.60 7.16 -6.35
N ASP A 3 -11.75 6.27 -5.82
CA ASP A 3 -11.80 4.84 -6.12
C ASP A 3 -12.73 4.17 -5.09
N ILE A 4 -13.62 3.29 -5.54
CA ILE A 4 -14.58 2.61 -4.68
C ILE A 4 -14.43 1.10 -4.86
N GLN A 5 -14.32 0.39 -3.75
CA GLN A 5 -14.35 -1.09 -3.72
C GLN A 5 -15.56 -1.58 -2.95
N GLU A 6 -16.23 -2.59 -3.51
CA GLU A 6 -17.27 -3.34 -2.83
C GLU A 6 -16.67 -4.58 -2.16
N HIS A 7 -17.07 -4.81 -0.92
CA HIS A 7 -16.72 -5.98 -0.14
C HIS A 7 -17.99 -6.66 0.37
N ILE A 8 -18.00 -7.97 0.38
CA ILE A 8 -19.07 -8.75 0.97
C ILE A 8 -18.62 -9.25 2.35
N ILE A 9 -19.24 -8.77 3.40
CA ILE A 9 -18.94 -9.19 4.77
C ILE A 9 -20.08 -10.03 5.34
N LYS A 10 -19.75 -10.92 6.29
CA LYS A 10 -20.76 -11.61 7.11
C LYS A 10 -20.88 -10.90 8.44
N ASP A 11 -22.09 -10.56 8.83
CA ASP A 11 -22.36 -10.04 10.18
C ASP A 11 -22.27 -11.17 11.23
N GLY A 12 -22.30 -10.79 12.51
CA GLY A 12 -22.24 -11.74 13.64
C GLY A 12 -23.38 -12.77 13.68
N LYS A 13 -24.39 -12.64 12.79
CA LYS A 13 -25.50 -13.59 12.60
C LYS A 13 -25.32 -14.42 11.33
N GLY A 14 -24.20 -14.29 10.64
CA GLY A 14 -23.90 -14.98 9.39
C GLY A 14 -24.58 -14.41 8.13
N LYS A 15 -25.33 -13.31 8.26
CA LYS A 15 -25.99 -12.66 7.13
C LYS A 15 -24.96 -11.84 6.33
N THR A 16 -24.95 -12.07 5.02
CA THR A 16 -24.08 -11.35 4.08
C THR A 16 -24.59 -9.93 3.84
N LYS A 17 -23.69 -8.95 3.88
CA LYS A 17 -23.98 -7.55 3.58
C LYS A 17 -22.89 -6.95 2.72
N PRO A 18 -23.23 -6.10 1.72
CA PRO A 18 -22.24 -5.32 1.00
C PRO A 18 -21.70 -4.20 1.90
N VAL A 19 -20.42 -3.90 1.73
CA VAL A 19 -19.75 -2.76 2.32
C VAL A 19 -18.92 -2.10 1.22
N PHE A 20 -19.06 -0.80 1.06
CA PHE A 20 -18.32 -0.02 0.07
C PHE A 20 -17.29 0.84 0.78
N ILE A 21 -16.05 0.72 0.37
CA ILE A 21 -14.95 1.55 0.89
C ILE A 21 -14.44 2.40 -0.26
N SER A 22 -14.38 3.72 -0.07
CA SER A 22 -13.78 4.63 -1.03
C SER A 22 -12.43 5.16 -0.52
N ARG A 23 -11.53 5.44 -1.46
CA ARG A 23 -10.24 6.11 -1.25
C ARG A 23 -10.13 7.29 -2.21
N ASN A 24 -9.80 8.47 -1.70
CA ASN A 24 -9.49 9.63 -2.54
C ASN A 24 -7.98 9.75 -2.79
N GLY A 25 -7.58 10.66 -3.69
CA GLY A 25 -6.18 10.90 -4.04
C GLY A 25 -5.29 11.41 -2.89
N LYS A 26 -5.87 11.73 -1.71
CA LYS A 26 -5.14 12.07 -0.48
C LYS A 26 -5.01 10.90 0.47
N HIS A 27 -5.33 9.67 0.03
CA HIS A 27 -5.37 8.46 0.85
C HIS A 27 -6.25 8.62 2.10
N GLN A 28 -7.41 9.25 1.94
CA GLN A 28 -8.45 9.34 2.95
C GLN A 28 -9.60 8.40 2.57
N TYR A 29 -10.18 7.75 3.55
CA TYR A 29 -11.13 6.67 3.35
C TYR A 29 -12.51 7.03 3.88
N LYS A 30 -13.54 6.48 3.24
CA LYS A 30 -14.95 6.53 3.68
C LYS A 30 -15.55 5.14 3.55
N ILE A 31 -16.59 4.87 4.32
CA ILE A 31 -17.32 3.60 4.31
C ILE A 31 -18.82 3.83 4.20
N LYS A 32 -19.53 2.98 3.46
CA LYS A 32 -21.00 2.87 3.50
C LYS A 32 -21.43 1.42 3.46
N TYR A 33 -22.62 1.13 3.98
CA TYR A 33 -23.11 -0.23 4.18
C TYR A 33 -24.24 -0.64 3.22
N SER A 34 -24.51 0.16 2.19
CA SER A 34 -25.40 -0.17 1.08
C SER A 34 -25.05 0.68 -0.13
N GLU A 35 -25.43 0.24 -1.32
CA GLU A 35 -25.16 0.95 -2.56
C GLU A 35 -25.76 2.36 -2.57
N ASP A 36 -27.04 2.47 -2.16
CA ASP A 36 -27.81 3.73 -2.11
C ASP A 36 -27.68 4.45 -0.75
N GLY A 37 -26.84 3.92 0.16
CA GLY A 37 -26.69 4.47 1.50
C GLY A 37 -25.74 5.66 1.56
N ASP A 38 -25.93 6.48 2.58
CA ASP A 38 -25.03 7.57 2.89
C ASP A 38 -23.66 7.05 3.38
N TRP A 39 -22.62 7.81 3.09
CA TRP A 39 -21.31 7.59 3.68
C TRP A 39 -21.35 7.79 5.18
N VAL A 40 -20.81 6.85 5.94
CA VAL A 40 -20.68 6.96 7.39
C VAL A 40 -19.85 8.20 7.70
N LYS A 41 -20.40 9.09 8.52
CA LYS A 41 -19.67 10.28 8.96
C LYS A 41 -18.72 9.89 10.09
N PRO A 42 -17.40 10.07 9.92
CA PRO A 42 -16.44 9.83 11.00
C PRO A 42 -16.69 10.78 12.17
N TYR A 43 -16.17 10.42 13.35
CA TYR A 43 -16.25 11.26 14.54
C TYR A 43 -15.55 12.62 14.31
N TYR A 44 -14.42 12.60 13.61
CA TYR A 44 -13.70 13.80 13.18
C TYR A 44 -13.64 13.91 11.66
N GLY A 45 -14.08 15.06 11.13
CA GLY A 45 -13.96 15.37 9.70
C GLY A 45 -14.96 14.69 8.78
N ASN A 46 -14.61 14.57 7.50
CA ASN A 46 -15.47 14.02 6.45
C ASN A 46 -14.94 12.69 5.89
N ALA A 47 -13.76 12.28 6.28
CA ALA A 47 -13.13 11.02 5.89
C ALA A 47 -12.06 10.65 6.93
N VAL A 48 -11.76 9.37 7.04
CA VAL A 48 -10.74 8.89 7.96
C VAL A 48 -9.35 8.92 7.34
N PRO A 49 -8.28 9.15 8.14
CA PRO A 49 -6.91 9.12 7.66
C PRO A 49 -6.48 7.70 7.30
N SER A 50 -5.41 7.60 6.50
CA SER A 50 -4.72 6.31 6.33
C SER A 50 -3.92 5.92 7.57
N ALA A 51 -3.70 4.62 7.76
CA ALA A 51 -2.81 4.11 8.80
C ALA A 51 -1.41 4.75 8.70
N THR A 52 -0.86 4.88 7.50
CA THR A 52 0.42 5.55 7.24
C THR A 52 0.43 7.01 7.70
N SER A 53 -0.68 7.75 7.51
CA SER A 53 -0.79 9.13 7.97
C SER A 53 -0.79 9.22 9.49
N ILE A 54 -1.42 8.27 10.19
CA ILE A 54 -1.40 8.19 11.65
C ILE A 54 0.01 7.87 12.15
N ILE A 55 0.67 6.88 11.55
CA ILE A 55 2.05 6.50 11.93
C ILE A 55 2.98 7.69 11.77
N LYS A 56 2.93 8.42 10.65
CA LYS A 56 3.74 9.63 10.44
C LYS A 56 3.49 10.69 11.51
N HIS A 57 2.25 10.85 11.97
CA HIS A 57 1.92 11.78 13.04
C HIS A 57 2.49 11.34 14.39
N LEU A 58 2.48 10.03 14.69
CA LEU A 58 3.00 9.47 15.93
C LEU A 58 4.55 9.43 15.98
N GLU A 59 5.21 9.22 14.85
CA GLU A 59 6.68 9.22 14.75
C GLU A 59 7.30 10.59 15.03
N GLY A 60 6.50 11.66 15.02
CA GLY A 60 6.98 13.02 15.23
C GLY A 60 7.75 13.58 14.02
N ASP A 61 8.48 14.66 14.27
CA ASP A 61 9.16 15.40 13.21
C ASP A 61 10.46 14.69 12.76
N THR A 62 10.38 13.92 11.68
CA THR A 62 11.55 13.37 10.97
C THR A 62 12.21 14.40 10.05
N PHE A 63 11.73 15.65 10.07
CA PHE A 63 12.18 16.74 9.21
C PHE A 63 13.70 16.97 9.29
N GLY A 64 14.29 16.88 10.49
CA GLY A 64 15.74 17.05 10.69
C GLY A 64 16.58 16.03 9.92
N ILE A 65 16.17 14.75 9.89
CA ILE A 65 16.87 13.67 9.15
C ILE A 65 16.71 13.90 7.65
N GLY A 66 15.51 14.18 7.18
CA GLY A 66 15.21 14.50 5.78
C GLY A 66 15.99 15.73 5.29
N MET A 67 16.09 16.77 6.12
CA MET A 67 16.85 17.98 5.82
C MET A 67 18.35 17.67 5.69
N ALA A 68 18.94 16.93 6.61
CA ALA A 68 20.36 16.56 6.58
C ALA A 68 20.69 15.76 5.32
N TRP A 69 19.84 14.81 4.93
CA TRP A 69 19.98 14.05 3.70
C TRP A 69 19.88 14.94 2.47
N ALA A 70 18.89 15.85 2.42
CA ALA A 70 18.71 16.80 1.31
C ALA A 70 19.91 17.73 1.13
N MET A 71 20.43 18.27 2.24
CA MET A 71 21.64 19.12 2.22
C MET A 71 22.88 18.36 1.74
N LYS A 72 23.03 17.10 2.15
CA LYS A 72 24.13 16.23 1.70
C LYS A 72 24.06 16.04 0.19
N LEU A 73 22.90 15.63 -0.34
CA LEU A 73 22.71 15.41 -1.77
C LEU A 73 22.94 16.70 -2.59
N ALA A 74 22.40 17.84 -2.14
CA ALA A 74 22.62 19.12 -2.80
C ALA A 74 24.12 19.49 -2.86
N LYS A 75 24.87 19.22 -1.79
CA LYS A 75 26.34 19.46 -1.74
C LYS A 75 27.11 18.54 -2.66
N GLU A 76 26.74 17.26 -2.75
CA GLU A 76 27.43 16.25 -3.57
C GLU A 76 27.16 16.42 -5.06
N SER A 77 25.93 16.78 -5.43
CA SER A 77 25.52 16.95 -6.84
C SER A 77 25.72 18.35 -7.40
N GLY A 78 25.84 19.35 -6.53
CA GLY A 78 25.79 20.78 -6.92
C GLY A 78 24.36 21.28 -7.25
N GLU A 79 23.34 20.44 -7.15
CA GLU A 79 21.94 20.74 -7.47
C GLU A 79 21.08 20.90 -6.21
N PRO A 80 20.53 22.11 -5.92
CA PRO A 80 19.77 22.37 -4.68
C PRO A 80 18.53 21.47 -4.49
N TYR A 81 17.96 20.97 -5.60
CA TYR A 81 16.74 20.16 -5.60
C TYR A 81 16.98 18.66 -5.79
N GLN A 82 18.23 18.19 -5.73
CA GLN A 82 18.56 16.78 -6.00
C GLN A 82 17.78 15.80 -5.13
N ALA A 83 17.60 16.08 -3.85
CA ALA A 83 16.84 15.23 -2.94
C ALA A 83 15.37 15.07 -3.37
N ARG A 84 14.76 16.13 -3.91
CA ARG A 84 13.41 16.07 -4.45
C ARG A 84 13.36 15.21 -5.70
N ILE A 85 14.29 15.40 -6.63
CA ILE A 85 14.38 14.62 -7.86
C ILE A 85 14.54 13.13 -7.56
N GLU A 86 15.44 12.77 -6.65
CA GLU A 86 15.65 11.37 -6.23
C GLU A 86 14.41 10.78 -5.54
N SER A 87 13.74 11.57 -4.68
CA SER A 87 12.52 11.12 -4.01
C SER A 87 11.36 10.92 -4.99
N GLU A 88 11.19 11.81 -5.97
CA GLU A 88 10.17 11.68 -7.02
C GLU A 88 10.43 10.44 -7.88
N LYS A 89 11.67 10.22 -8.33
CA LYS A 89 12.05 9.02 -9.09
C LYS A 89 11.80 7.72 -8.31
N ALA A 90 12.17 7.69 -7.03
CA ALA A 90 11.96 6.51 -6.19
C ALA A 90 10.45 6.23 -6.01
N MET A 91 9.64 7.28 -5.85
CA MET A 91 8.19 7.16 -5.73
C MET A 91 7.56 6.67 -7.04
N ASP A 92 7.96 7.23 -8.19
CA ASP A 92 7.45 6.82 -9.50
C ASP A 92 7.79 5.35 -9.79
N SER A 93 9.03 4.94 -9.52
CA SER A 93 9.45 3.54 -9.68
C SER A 93 8.68 2.60 -8.75
N GLY A 94 8.39 3.03 -7.52
CA GLY A 94 7.57 2.27 -6.57
C GLY A 94 6.15 2.11 -7.08
N ASN A 95 5.52 3.19 -7.51
CA ASN A 95 4.16 3.19 -8.06
C ASN A 95 4.06 2.30 -9.31
N GLU A 96 5.04 2.38 -10.21
CA GLU A 96 5.09 1.54 -11.41
C GLU A 96 5.13 0.05 -11.07
N LEU A 97 5.93 -0.36 -10.08
CA LEU A 97 5.97 -1.75 -9.62
C LEU A 97 4.62 -2.19 -9.07
N HIS A 98 4.01 -1.39 -8.18
CA HIS A 98 2.69 -1.69 -7.61
C HIS A 98 1.63 -1.85 -8.70
N ASP A 99 1.62 -0.95 -9.69
CA ASP A 99 0.69 -1.02 -10.82
C ASP A 99 0.89 -2.29 -11.67
N CYS A 100 2.14 -2.69 -11.91
CA CYS A 100 2.43 -3.93 -12.64
C CYS A 100 1.96 -5.17 -11.87
N ILE A 101 2.20 -5.24 -10.56
CA ILE A 101 1.78 -6.35 -9.71
C ILE A 101 0.24 -6.40 -9.63
N ASP A 102 -0.41 -5.26 -9.45
CA ASP A 102 -1.88 -5.19 -9.37
C ASP A 102 -2.55 -5.65 -10.68
N ARG A 103 -2.03 -5.24 -11.85
CA ARG A 103 -2.50 -5.73 -13.15
C ARG A 103 -2.30 -7.24 -13.30
N PHE A 104 -1.14 -7.76 -12.90
CA PHE A 104 -0.89 -9.20 -12.92
C PHE A 104 -1.92 -9.95 -12.05
N ILE A 105 -2.17 -9.49 -10.82
CA ILE A 105 -3.15 -10.11 -9.92
C ILE A 105 -4.57 -10.03 -10.50
N LYS A 106 -5.00 -8.86 -10.98
CA LYS A 106 -6.32 -8.64 -11.58
C LYS A 106 -6.57 -9.46 -12.84
N SER A 107 -5.53 -9.72 -13.61
CA SER A 107 -5.59 -10.53 -14.84
C SER A 107 -5.46 -12.05 -14.56
N ASN A 108 -5.42 -12.49 -13.30
CA ASN A 108 -5.12 -13.87 -12.91
C ASN A 108 -3.81 -14.38 -13.53
N GLY A 109 -2.79 -13.53 -13.57
CA GLY A 109 -1.46 -13.89 -14.03
C GLY A 109 -1.22 -13.80 -15.53
N SER A 110 -2.15 -13.26 -16.32
CA SER A 110 -2.01 -13.15 -17.77
C SER A 110 -1.32 -11.86 -18.26
N ASP A 111 -1.33 -10.80 -17.45
CA ASP A 111 -0.64 -9.54 -17.77
C ASP A 111 0.75 -9.53 -17.11
N ILE A 112 1.77 -9.86 -17.92
CA ILE A 112 3.16 -9.91 -17.48
C ILE A 112 3.89 -8.69 -18.03
N ALA A 113 4.41 -7.82 -17.15
CA ALA A 113 5.16 -6.62 -17.51
C ALA A 113 6.64 -6.97 -17.81
N GLU A 114 6.91 -7.60 -18.95
CA GLU A 114 8.22 -8.12 -19.34
C GLU A 114 9.33 -7.06 -19.36
N ASP A 115 8.99 -5.82 -19.68
CA ASP A 115 9.95 -4.71 -19.76
C ASP A 115 10.30 -4.10 -18.39
N ASN A 116 9.57 -4.45 -17.32
CA ASN A 116 9.83 -3.93 -15.99
C ASN A 116 10.75 -4.87 -15.18
N ILE A 117 11.99 -4.44 -14.97
CA ILE A 117 13.02 -5.25 -14.28
C ILE A 117 12.63 -5.60 -12.85
N MET A 118 12.00 -4.67 -12.12
CA MET A 118 11.57 -4.90 -10.72
C MET A 118 10.42 -5.89 -10.68
N PHE A 119 9.45 -5.75 -11.59
CA PHE A 119 8.36 -6.72 -11.73
C PHE A 119 8.89 -8.12 -12.08
N ASN A 120 9.84 -8.24 -13.01
CA ASN A 120 10.44 -9.53 -13.37
C ASN A 120 11.15 -10.19 -12.17
N THR A 121 11.80 -9.40 -11.32
CA THR A 121 12.42 -9.90 -10.10
C THR A 121 11.34 -10.40 -9.12
N TRP A 122 10.32 -9.58 -8.86
CA TRP A 122 9.18 -9.98 -8.03
C TRP A 122 8.46 -11.21 -8.58
N TYR A 123 8.22 -11.25 -9.89
CA TYR A 123 7.54 -12.38 -10.54
C TYR A 123 8.31 -13.68 -10.36
N ARG A 124 9.64 -13.68 -10.57
CA ARG A 124 10.49 -14.84 -10.36
C ARG A 124 10.51 -15.31 -8.90
N ASP A 125 10.62 -14.38 -7.96
CA ASP A 125 10.89 -14.68 -6.56
C ASP A 125 9.61 -14.87 -5.74
N VAL A 126 8.47 -14.37 -6.21
CA VAL A 126 7.19 -14.37 -5.49
C VAL A 126 6.00 -14.71 -6.39
N GLY A 127 5.83 -14.01 -7.51
CA GLY A 127 4.61 -14.03 -8.31
C GLY A 127 4.36 -15.35 -9.03
N SER A 128 5.41 -16.06 -9.44
CA SER A 128 5.34 -17.35 -10.14
C SER A 128 5.35 -18.57 -9.21
N LEU A 129 5.50 -18.37 -7.91
CA LEU A 129 5.58 -19.48 -6.96
C LEU A 129 4.20 -20.13 -6.77
N PRO A 130 4.09 -21.47 -6.87
CA PRO A 130 2.81 -22.18 -6.81
C PRO A 130 2.12 -22.05 -5.44
N GLU A 131 2.87 -21.82 -4.37
CA GLU A 131 2.36 -21.54 -3.04
C GLU A 131 1.70 -20.16 -2.89
N ASN A 132 1.91 -19.27 -3.84
CA ASN A 132 1.39 -17.89 -3.80
C ASN A 132 0.23 -17.71 -4.80
N LYS A 133 -0.92 -18.31 -4.53
CA LYS A 133 -2.13 -18.00 -5.30
C LYS A 133 -2.66 -16.65 -4.89
N PHE A 134 -2.38 -15.62 -5.67
CA PHE A 134 -2.89 -14.28 -5.42
C PHE A 134 -4.41 -14.22 -5.56
N LEU A 135 -5.07 -13.62 -4.58
CA LEU A 135 -6.52 -13.48 -4.51
C LEU A 135 -6.96 -12.07 -4.87
N LYS A 136 -6.22 -11.06 -4.40
CA LYS A 136 -6.55 -9.65 -4.64
C LYS A 136 -5.31 -8.76 -4.45
N GLY A 137 -5.19 -7.72 -5.28
CA GLY A 137 -4.27 -6.60 -5.13
C GLY A 137 -5.00 -5.33 -4.73
N GLU A 138 -4.29 -4.34 -4.22
CA GLU A 138 -4.79 -3.01 -3.86
C GLU A 138 -6.12 -3.06 -3.08
N LEU A 139 -6.19 -3.91 -2.05
CA LEU A 139 -7.40 -4.13 -1.27
C LEU A 139 -7.62 -3.01 -0.24
N PHE A 140 -8.71 -2.26 -0.35
CA PHE A 140 -9.07 -1.25 0.64
C PHE A 140 -9.59 -1.90 1.92
N VAL A 141 -9.08 -1.45 3.05
CA VAL A 141 -9.49 -1.88 4.39
C VAL A 141 -9.91 -0.69 5.24
N TYR A 142 -10.80 -0.93 6.18
CA TYR A 142 -11.33 0.09 7.06
C TYR A 142 -11.55 -0.48 8.46
N ALA A 143 -11.04 0.22 9.46
CA ALA A 143 -11.22 -0.12 10.87
C ALA A 143 -12.31 0.79 11.50
N PRO A 144 -13.57 0.32 11.59
CA PRO A 144 -14.71 1.19 11.95
C PRO A 144 -14.64 1.74 13.39
N TYR A 145 -14.03 0.99 14.30
CA TYR A 145 -13.91 1.42 15.71
C TYR A 145 -12.76 2.38 15.97
N SER A 146 -11.71 2.28 15.16
CA SER A 146 -10.49 3.09 15.30
C SER A 146 -10.44 4.23 14.29
N GLU A 147 -11.42 4.29 13.40
CA GLU A 147 -11.59 5.33 12.37
C GLU A 147 -10.32 5.58 11.54
N PHE A 148 -9.71 4.52 11.05
CA PHE A 148 -8.66 4.63 10.02
C PHE A 148 -8.89 3.65 8.89
N GLY A 149 -8.32 3.97 7.74
CA GLY A 149 -8.33 3.12 6.55
C GLY A 149 -6.92 2.77 6.11
N GLY A 150 -6.83 1.88 5.13
CA GLY A 150 -5.56 1.49 4.53
C GLY A 150 -5.78 0.79 3.19
N THR A 151 -4.69 0.57 2.49
CA THR A 151 -4.65 -0.31 1.31
C THR A 151 -3.66 -1.42 1.61
N ILE A 152 -4.06 -2.66 1.37
CA ILE A 152 -3.20 -3.84 1.39
C ILE A 152 -2.73 -4.05 -0.06
N ASP A 153 -1.42 -4.12 -0.29
CA ASP A 153 -0.86 -4.22 -1.63
C ASP A 153 -1.19 -5.57 -2.28
N GLY A 154 -1.20 -6.66 -1.51
CA GLY A 154 -1.58 -7.96 -2.03
C GLY A 154 -2.02 -8.95 -0.95
N ILE A 155 -2.91 -9.87 -1.35
CA ILE A 155 -3.29 -11.03 -0.54
C ILE A 155 -3.12 -12.27 -1.40
N SER A 156 -2.41 -13.26 -0.87
CA SER A 156 -2.31 -14.59 -1.46
C SER A 156 -2.78 -15.68 -0.50
N MET A 157 -3.07 -16.84 -1.05
CA MET A 157 -3.41 -18.06 -0.30
C MET A 157 -2.52 -19.19 -0.81
N ASN A 158 -1.93 -19.92 0.11
CA ASN A 158 -1.28 -21.18 -0.24
C ASN A 158 -2.38 -22.22 -0.56
N PRO A 159 -2.42 -22.77 -1.79
CA PRO A 159 -3.50 -23.69 -2.20
C PRO A 159 -3.49 -25.02 -1.44
N ASP A 160 -2.32 -25.44 -0.93
CA ASP A 160 -2.18 -26.73 -0.25
C ASP A 160 -2.56 -26.65 1.24
N THR A 161 -2.20 -25.54 1.90
CA THR A 161 -2.42 -25.35 3.35
C THR A 161 -3.62 -24.48 3.67
N GLY A 162 -4.09 -23.65 2.72
CA GLY A 162 -5.10 -22.63 2.94
C GLY A 162 -4.60 -21.41 3.73
N GLU A 163 -3.30 -21.31 3.99
CA GLU A 163 -2.69 -20.20 4.69
C GLU A 163 -2.81 -18.91 3.87
N ILE A 164 -3.20 -17.82 4.54
CA ILE A 164 -3.34 -16.50 3.94
C ILE A 164 -2.12 -15.66 4.26
N THR A 165 -1.50 -15.08 3.23
CA THR A 165 -0.39 -14.12 3.36
C THR A 165 -0.84 -12.74 2.92
N ILE A 166 -0.52 -11.74 3.74
CA ILE A 166 -0.72 -10.31 3.43
C ILE A 166 0.63 -9.74 2.99
N TRP A 167 0.64 -9.07 1.85
CA TRP A 167 1.83 -8.52 1.23
C TRP A 167 1.83 -7.00 1.27
N ASP A 168 3.01 -6.43 1.51
CA ASP A 168 3.32 -5.00 1.39
C ASP A 168 4.59 -4.89 0.52
N TRP A 169 4.47 -4.27 -0.65
CA TRP A 169 5.56 -4.17 -1.62
C TRP A 169 6.40 -2.93 -1.35
N LYS A 170 7.71 -3.11 -1.20
CA LYS A 170 8.64 -2.00 -1.00
C LYS A 170 9.78 -2.07 -2.00
N THR A 171 9.99 -0.98 -2.73
CA THR A 171 11.18 -0.82 -3.55
C THR A 171 12.29 -0.24 -2.68
N LYS A 172 13.43 -0.94 -2.62
CA LYS A 172 14.61 -0.45 -1.91
C LYS A 172 15.85 -0.65 -2.77
N GLU A 173 16.77 0.30 -2.69
CA GLU A 173 18.07 0.15 -3.29
C GLU A 173 18.82 -1.04 -2.66
N ARG A 174 19.51 -1.83 -3.51
CA ARG A 174 20.25 -3.02 -3.07
C ARG A 174 21.26 -2.65 -1.98
N GLY A 175 21.25 -3.35 -0.85
CA GLY A 175 22.12 -3.09 0.29
C GLY A 175 21.62 -2.05 1.29
N SER A 176 20.48 -1.41 1.05
CA SER A 176 19.92 -0.44 2.01
C SER A 176 19.51 -1.07 3.34
N PHE A 177 19.06 -2.33 3.34
CA PHE A 177 18.75 -3.09 4.55
C PHE A 177 19.97 -3.35 5.42
N GLU A 178 21.11 -3.69 4.81
CA GLU A 178 22.36 -3.94 5.54
C GLU A 178 22.91 -2.67 6.18
N LYS A 179 22.69 -1.51 5.53
CA LYS A 179 23.23 -0.23 5.95
C LYS A 179 22.38 0.48 7.00
N TYR A 180 21.03 0.37 6.93
CA TYR A 180 20.13 1.18 7.76
C TYR A 180 19.19 0.36 8.64
N GLY A 181 19.21 -0.98 8.53
CA GLY A 181 18.23 -1.87 9.16
C GLY A 181 16.82 -1.71 8.58
N SER A 182 15.89 -2.51 9.09
CA SER A 182 14.48 -2.29 8.79
C SER A 182 13.94 -1.22 9.73
N PRO A 183 13.36 -0.11 9.24
CA PRO A 183 12.71 0.88 10.09
C PRO A 183 11.58 0.22 10.90
N ILE A 184 11.40 0.62 12.15
CA ILE A 184 10.32 0.11 13.03
C ILE A 184 8.95 0.20 12.35
N LYS A 185 8.72 1.20 11.52
CA LYS A 185 7.48 1.38 10.75
C LYS A 185 7.18 0.23 9.77
N ASP A 186 8.20 -0.45 9.25
CA ASP A 186 8.01 -1.59 8.35
C ASP A 186 7.48 -2.82 9.13
N HIS A 187 7.70 -2.87 10.46
CA HIS A 187 7.15 -3.90 11.34
C HIS A 187 5.75 -3.55 11.87
N VAL A 188 5.38 -2.27 11.90
CA VAL A 188 4.06 -1.80 12.37
C VAL A 188 3.01 -1.85 11.26
N GLN A 189 3.42 -1.90 10.00
CA GLN A 189 2.51 -2.04 8.85
C GLN A 189 2.08 -3.49 8.56
N LEU A 190 2.70 -4.46 9.23
CA LEU A 190 2.29 -5.86 9.26
C LEU A 190 1.28 -6.07 10.39
#